data_15e791ac86062147509a4055903924a9
#
_entry.id   15e791ac86062147509a4055903924a9
#
_cell.length_a   1.000
_cell.length_b   1.000
_cell.length_c   1.000
_cell.angle_alpha   90.00
_cell.angle_beta   90.00
_cell.angle_gamma   90.00
#
_symmetry.space_group_name_H-M   'P 1'
#
loop_
_entity.id
_entity.type
_entity.pdbx_description
1 polymer ?
#
loop_
_entity_poly.entity_id
_entity_poly.type
_entity_poly.pdbx_seq_one_letter_code
_entity_poly.pdbx_strand_id
1 'polypeptide(L)'
;SEMLDEVQIIGYGTQKKITVTGAVSSVGTKDILKSPVPNIAQALTGKVPGLSTIQYSGQPGADDPAIFVRGIGSLDAKRAAPLVMVDGVERSFFRLDPNEIENITVLKDASATAVFGVRGANGVILVTTKRGEEGKAQISVSTSASLQKPIRLYEYANSYDYAVAFNEKLTNDGASP
;
A
#
# COMPACT_ATOMS: atom_id res chain seq x y z
N SER A 1 -22.51 23.23 4.41
CA SER A 1 -23.17 22.39 3.37
C SER A 1 -22.21 21.94 2.24
N GLU A 2 -20.90 21.99 2.44
CA GLU A 2 -19.89 21.56 1.43
C GLU A 2 -19.63 20.05 1.38
N MET A 3 -20.20 19.27 2.30
CA MET A 3 -19.97 17.82 2.34
C MET A 3 -20.82 16.98 1.38
N LEU A 4 -21.77 17.60 0.66
CA LEU A 4 -22.76 16.85 -0.15
C LEU A 4 -22.32 16.63 -1.60
N ASP A 5 -21.26 17.30 -2.06
CA ASP A 5 -20.79 17.24 -3.45
C ASP A 5 -19.47 16.51 -3.66
N GLU A 6 -18.94 15.83 -2.61
CA GLU A 6 -17.73 15.04 -2.77
C GLU A 6 -17.98 13.86 -3.72
N VAL A 7 -17.31 13.87 -4.86
CA VAL A 7 -17.40 12.85 -5.89
C VAL A 7 -16.39 11.76 -5.59
N GLN A 8 -16.84 10.51 -5.57
CA GLN A 8 -15.97 9.33 -5.40
C GLN A 8 -15.80 8.58 -6.71
N ILE A 9 -14.58 8.13 -6.98
CA ILE A 9 -14.29 7.29 -8.14
C ILE A 9 -14.59 5.84 -7.76
N ILE A 10 -15.44 5.20 -8.56
CA ILE A 10 -15.85 3.81 -8.38
C ILE A 10 -15.58 3.06 -9.69
N GLY A 11 -14.54 2.23 -9.68
CA GLY A 11 -14.15 1.49 -10.89
C GLY A 11 -13.80 2.43 -12.04
N TYR A 12 -14.57 2.34 -13.12
CA TYR A 12 -14.41 3.18 -14.32
C TYR A 12 -15.33 4.42 -14.34
N GLY A 13 -16.03 4.71 -13.23
CA GLY A 13 -16.98 5.82 -13.16
C GLY A 13 -16.81 6.66 -11.90
N THR A 14 -17.50 7.79 -11.88
CA THR A 14 -17.57 8.69 -10.73
C THR A 14 -18.99 8.71 -10.18
N GLN A 15 -19.15 8.62 -8.86
CA GLN A 15 -20.45 8.78 -8.18
C GLN A 15 -20.32 9.74 -7.01
N LYS A 16 -21.41 10.39 -6.65
CA LYS A 16 -21.44 11.20 -5.43
C LYS A 16 -21.31 10.28 -4.21
N LYS A 17 -20.52 10.66 -3.23
CA LYS A 17 -20.25 9.88 -2.01
C LYS A 17 -21.51 9.39 -1.31
N ILE A 18 -22.56 10.20 -1.33
CA ILE A 18 -23.84 9.88 -0.68
C ILE A 18 -24.61 8.73 -1.37
N THR A 19 -24.33 8.44 -2.63
CA THR A 19 -25.02 7.39 -3.41
C THR A 19 -24.27 6.08 -3.45
N VAL A 20 -23.05 6.03 -2.88
CA VAL A 20 -22.23 4.82 -2.83
C VAL A 20 -22.74 3.91 -1.73
N THR A 21 -23.33 2.79 -2.11
CA THR A 21 -23.86 1.77 -1.17
C THR A 21 -22.80 0.76 -0.71
N GLY A 22 -21.65 0.71 -1.37
CA GLY A 22 -20.55 -0.20 -1.03
C GLY A 22 -19.64 0.34 0.08
N ALA A 23 -18.88 -0.54 0.75
CA ALA A 23 -17.86 -0.14 1.72
C ALA A 23 -16.63 0.42 1.00
N VAL A 24 -16.70 1.69 0.62
CA VAL A 24 -15.65 2.45 -0.03
C VAL A 24 -15.03 3.41 0.98
N SER A 25 -13.71 3.46 1.01
CA SER A 25 -12.97 4.44 1.83
C SER A 25 -12.03 5.23 0.94
N SER A 26 -12.05 6.54 1.07
CA SER A 26 -11.17 7.45 0.32
C SER A 26 -10.30 8.29 1.23
N VAL A 27 -9.08 8.57 0.78
CA VAL A 27 -8.11 9.43 1.47
C VAL A 27 -7.52 10.39 0.45
N GLY A 28 -7.65 11.68 0.70
CA GLY A 28 -7.13 12.72 -0.16
C GLY A 28 -5.67 13.07 0.14
N THR A 29 -5.05 13.83 -0.75
CA THR A 29 -3.66 14.29 -0.67
C THR A 29 -3.31 14.92 0.69
N LYS A 30 -4.20 15.79 1.21
CA LYS A 30 -3.97 16.50 2.48
C LYS A 30 -3.76 15.56 3.66
N ASP A 31 -4.46 14.43 3.68
CA ASP A 31 -4.32 13.46 4.76
C ASP A 31 -3.09 12.58 4.57
N ILE A 32 -2.71 12.29 3.34
CA ILE A 32 -1.48 11.54 3.03
C ILE A 32 -0.26 12.36 3.47
N LEU A 33 -0.21 13.63 3.12
CA LEU A 33 0.92 14.54 3.44
C LEU A 33 1.10 14.84 4.93
N LYS A 34 0.08 14.62 5.76
CA LYS A 34 0.22 14.76 7.24
C LYS A 34 1.20 13.76 7.86
N SER A 35 1.51 12.67 7.17
CA SER A 35 2.43 11.65 7.66
C SER A 35 3.73 11.72 6.88
N PRO A 36 4.84 12.20 7.49
CA PRO A 36 6.13 12.27 6.83
C PRO A 36 6.79 10.89 6.80
N VAL A 37 6.27 10.00 5.99
CA VAL A 37 6.78 8.64 5.80
C VAL A 37 7.31 8.47 4.39
N PRO A 38 8.36 7.67 4.19
CA PRO A 38 9.00 7.50 2.88
C PRO A 38 8.13 6.77 1.87
N ASN A 39 7.13 6.00 2.36
CA ASN A 39 6.28 5.17 1.51
C ASN A 39 4.80 5.51 1.71
N ILE A 40 4.09 5.74 0.61
CA ILE A 40 2.67 6.09 0.62
C ILE A 40 1.82 5.02 1.31
N ALA A 41 2.17 3.75 1.15
CA ALA A 41 1.43 2.67 1.79
C ALA A 41 1.49 2.75 3.32
N GLN A 42 2.61 3.20 3.88
CA GLN A 42 2.72 3.47 5.32
C GLN A 42 1.85 4.66 5.74
N ALA A 43 1.76 5.69 4.88
CA ALA A 43 0.89 6.84 5.13
C ALA A 43 -0.61 6.48 5.19
N LEU A 44 -1.01 5.41 4.52
CA LEU A 44 -2.39 4.92 4.53
C LEU A 44 -2.74 4.11 5.77
N THR A 45 -1.72 3.60 6.48
CA THR A 45 -1.92 2.79 7.69
C THR A 45 -2.66 3.59 8.76
N GLY A 46 -3.75 3.04 9.28
CA GLY A 46 -4.58 3.69 10.28
C GLY A 46 -5.51 4.80 9.75
N LYS A 47 -5.37 5.23 8.48
CA LYS A 47 -6.24 6.24 7.86
C LYS A 47 -7.39 5.62 7.07
N VAL A 48 -7.18 4.42 6.55
CA VAL A 48 -8.19 3.68 5.80
C VAL A 48 -8.69 2.51 6.63
N PRO A 49 -9.94 2.54 7.14
CA PRO A 49 -10.50 1.43 7.89
C PRO A 49 -10.49 0.15 7.06
N GLY A 50 -10.00 -0.96 7.63
CA GLY A 50 -9.93 -2.26 6.97
C GLY A 50 -8.76 -2.45 6.01
N LEU A 51 -7.83 -1.49 5.95
CA LEU A 51 -6.55 -1.65 5.29
C LEU A 51 -5.49 -1.93 6.34
N SER A 52 -4.76 -3.02 6.17
CA SER A 52 -3.62 -3.38 7.01
C SER A 52 -2.35 -3.49 6.18
N THR A 53 -1.24 -3.10 6.77
CA THR A 53 0.08 -3.18 6.15
C THR A 53 1.02 -3.96 7.03
N ILE A 54 1.83 -4.81 6.43
CA ILE A 54 2.88 -5.55 7.12
C ILE A 54 4.21 -5.19 6.47
N GLN A 55 5.10 -4.63 7.25
CA GLN A 55 6.46 -4.35 6.81
C GLN A 55 7.37 -5.50 7.23
N TYR A 56 7.90 -6.22 6.25
CA TYR A 56 8.79 -7.35 6.50
C TYR A 56 10.24 -6.94 6.70
N SER A 57 10.63 -5.79 6.18
CA SER A 57 11.99 -5.26 6.26
C SER A 57 11.98 -3.80 6.63
N GLY A 58 12.92 -3.37 7.48
CA GLY A 58 13.22 -1.98 7.75
C GLY A 58 14.48 -1.50 7.04
N GLN A 59 14.96 -2.25 6.05
CA GLN A 59 16.16 -1.90 5.29
C GLN A 59 15.84 -0.74 4.36
N PRO A 60 16.62 0.34 4.38
CA PRO A 60 16.45 1.45 3.45
C PRO A 60 16.47 1.00 1.99
N GLY A 61 15.43 1.37 1.23
CA GLY A 61 15.26 0.98 -0.17
C GLY A 61 14.66 -0.41 -0.43
N ALA A 62 14.41 -1.20 0.62
CA ALA A 62 13.71 -2.50 0.58
C ALA A 62 12.59 -2.55 1.63
N ASP A 63 11.88 -1.46 1.79
CA ASP A 63 10.89 -1.19 2.82
C ASP A 63 9.45 -1.16 2.29
N ASP A 64 9.21 -1.68 1.09
CA ASP A 64 7.86 -1.78 0.54
C ASP A 64 7.01 -2.72 1.40
N PRO A 65 5.93 -2.22 2.04
CA PRO A 65 5.07 -3.06 2.87
C PRO A 65 4.14 -3.91 2.03
N ALA A 66 3.80 -5.09 2.52
CA ALA A 66 2.66 -5.84 2.01
C ALA A 66 1.36 -5.18 2.49
N ILE A 67 0.40 -5.04 1.59
CA ILE A 67 -0.90 -4.43 1.86
C ILE A 67 -1.99 -5.49 1.78
N PHE A 68 -2.93 -5.43 2.70
CA PHE A 68 -4.09 -6.32 2.75
C PHE A 68 -5.35 -5.51 3.01
N VAL A 69 -6.42 -5.87 2.33
CA VAL A 69 -7.76 -5.30 2.53
C VAL A 69 -8.62 -6.32 3.25
N ARG A 70 -9.17 -5.94 4.42
CA ARG A 70 -9.95 -6.82 5.32
C ARG A 70 -9.16 -8.01 5.90
N GLY A 71 -7.83 -7.89 5.98
CA GLY A 71 -6.95 -8.92 6.55
C GLY A 71 -6.37 -9.86 5.51
N ILE A 72 -5.68 -10.88 6.00
CA ILE A 72 -4.99 -11.85 5.16
C ILE A 72 -5.97 -12.96 4.77
N GLY A 73 -6.46 -12.94 3.55
CA GLY A 73 -7.41 -13.92 3.03
C GLY A 73 -6.78 -15.22 2.50
N SER A 74 -5.45 -15.30 2.43
CA SER A 74 -4.72 -16.47 1.91
C SER A 74 -3.41 -16.65 2.67
N LEU A 75 -2.97 -17.88 2.84
CA LEU A 75 -1.65 -18.20 3.39
C LEU A 75 -0.50 -17.76 2.46
N ASP A 76 -0.78 -17.61 1.17
CA ASP A 76 0.16 -17.04 0.21
C ASP A 76 -0.04 -15.52 0.15
N ALA A 77 0.92 -14.77 0.68
CA ALA A 77 0.87 -13.31 0.73
C ALA A 77 0.73 -12.65 -0.66
N LYS A 78 1.28 -13.26 -1.71
CA LYS A 78 1.14 -12.77 -3.08
C LYS A 78 -0.28 -12.90 -3.61
N ARG A 79 -0.98 -13.95 -3.22
CA ARG A 79 -2.38 -14.18 -3.59
C ARG A 79 -3.36 -13.39 -2.74
N ALA A 80 -2.93 -12.94 -1.56
CA ALA A 80 -3.73 -12.12 -0.64
C ALA A 80 -3.64 -10.61 -0.96
N ALA A 81 -2.74 -10.19 -1.84
CA ALA A 81 -2.56 -8.79 -2.19
C ALA A 81 -3.78 -8.23 -2.94
N PRO A 82 -4.18 -6.98 -2.66
CA PRO A 82 -5.23 -6.30 -3.42
C PRO A 82 -4.74 -5.92 -4.82
N LEU A 83 -5.69 -5.75 -5.74
CA LEU A 83 -5.40 -5.19 -7.05
C LEU A 83 -5.15 -3.68 -6.91
N VAL A 84 -4.03 -3.21 -7.43
CA VAL A 84 -3.68 -1.78 -7.42
C VAL A 84 -3.78 -1.22 -8.83
N MET A 85 -4.57 -0.15 -8.97
CA MET A 85 -4.78 0.56 -10.23
C MET A 85 -4.39 2.03 -10.05
N VAL A 86 -3.48 2.52 -10.85
CA VAL A 86 -3.09 3.94 -10.90
C VAL A 86 -3.56 4.51 -12.24
N ASP A 87 -4.47 5.46 -12.18
CA ASP A 87 -5.13 6.06 -13.35
C ASP A 87 -5.70 5.02 -14.34
N GLY A 88 -6.26 3.93 -13.79
CA GLY A 88 -6.83 2.85 -14.58
C GLY A 88 -5.84 1.81 -15.09
N VAL A 89 -4.55 1.94 -14.79
CA VAL A 89 -3.49 0.98 -15.17
C VAL A 89 -3.01 0.23 -13.94
N GLU A 90 -2.90 -1.09 -14.04
CA GLU A 90 -2.34 -1.90 -12.96
C GLU A 90 -0.84 -1.67 -12.83
N ARG A 91 -0.46 -1.06 -11.73
CA ARG A 91 0.95 -0.83 -11.35
C ARG A 91 1.08 -0.53 -9.87
N SER A 92 2.30 -0.69 -9.35
CA SER A 92 2.63 -0.31 -7.98
C SER A 92 2.56 1.22 -7.81
N PHE A 93 2.09 1.66 -6.63
CA PHE A 93 2.02 3.07 -6.23
C PHE A 93 3.05 3.45 -5.15
N PHE A 94 3.86 2.52 -4.69
CA PHE A 94 4.80 2.76 -3.59
C PHE A 94 5.84 3.85 -3.88
N ARG A 95 6.19 4.03 -5.15
CA ARG A 95 7.18 4.98 -5.62
C ARG A 95 6.60 6.26 -6.25
N LEU A 96 5.28 6.46 -6.13
CA LEU A 96 4.68 7.71 -6.55
C LEU A 96 5.00 8.81 -5.53
N ASP A 97 5.16 10.04 -6.00
CA ASP A 97 5.25 11.19 -5.11
C ASP A 97 3.87 11.43 -4.47
N PRO A 98 3.79 11.51 -3.12
CA PRO A 98 2.54 11.85 -2.44
C PRO A 98 1.88 13.14 -2.96
N ASN A 99 2.67 14.09 -3.46
CA ASN A 99 2.18 15.34 -4.02
C ASN A 99 1.47 15.18 -5.38
N GLU A 100 1.80 14.12 -6.13
CA GLU A 100 1.15 13.82 -7.41
C GLU A 100 -0.21 13.16 -7.23
N ILE A 101 -0.49 12.62 -6.04
CA ILE A 101 -1.75 11.92 -5.77
C ILE A 101 -2.84 12.92 -5.45
N GLU A 102 -3.97 12.79 -6.13
CA GLU A 102 -5.20 13.52 -5.82
C GLU A 102 -6.01 12.79 -4.76
N ASN A 103 -6.25 11.50 -4.99
CA ASN A 103 -7.08 10.67 -4.11
C ASN A 103 -6.68 9.19 -4.19
N ILE A 104 -6.82 8.48 -3.07
CA ILE A 104 -6.72 7.02 -3.00
C ILE A 104 -8.06 6.49 -2.52
N THR A 105 -8.68 5.64 -3.32
CA THR A 105 -9.96 4.99 -3.01
C THR A 105 -9.74 3.50 -2.84
N VAL A 106 -10.23 2.94 -1.74
CA VAL A 106 -10.15 1.50 -1.45
C VAL A 106 -11.53 0.89 -1.52
N LEU A 107 -11.72 0.00 -2.51
CA LEU A 107 -12.92 -0.78 -2.70
C LEU A 107 -12.79 -2.09 -1.94
N LYS A 108 -13.66 -2.30 -0.96
CA LYS A 108 -13.58 -3.43 -0.04
C LYS A 108 -14.65 -4.49 -0.28
N ASP A 109 -15.79 -4.12 -0.84
CA ASP A 109 -16.91 -5.01 -1.04
C ASP A 109 -16.91 -5.67 -2.42
N ALA A 110 -17.42 -6.90 -2.48
CA ALA A 110 -17.54 -7.65 -3.72
C ALA A 110 -18.37 -6.92 -4.78
N SER A 111 -19.42 -6.18 -4.37
CA SER A 111 -20.23 -5.37 -5.27
C SER A 111 -19.44 -4.24 -5.93
N ALA A 112 -18.56 -3.57 -5.16
CA ALA A 112 -17.71 -2.49 -5.66
C ALA A 112 -16.54 -3.02 -6.51
N THR A 113 -16.07 -4.24 -6.23
CA THR A 113 -14.95 -4.85 -6.96
C THR A 113 -15.36 -5.74 -8.12
N ALA A 114 -16.66 -5.97 -8.32
CA ALA A 114 -17.20 -6.86 -9.36
C ALA A 114 -16.72 -6.53 -10.78
N VAL A 115 -16.54 -5.24 -11.08
CA VAL A 115 -16.04 -4.78 -12.38
C VAL A 115 -14.61 -5.22 -12.70
N PHE A 116 -13.85 -5.61 -11.66
CA PHE A 116 -12.47 -6.09 -11.78
C PHE A 116 -12.37 -7.63 -11.78
N GLY A 117 -13.51 -8.31 -11.71
CA GLY A 117 -13.62 -9.78 -11.74
C GLY A 117 -12.83 -10.44 -10.61
N VAL A 118 -12.30 -11.63 -10.90
CA VAL A 118 -11.56 -12.45 -9.92
C VAL A 118 -10.34 -11.70 -9.31
N ARG A 119 -9.73 -10.80 -10.08
CA ARG A 119 -8.57 -10.03 -9.63
C ARG A 119 -8.91 -9.03 -8.52
N GLY A 120 -10.18 -8.58 -8.45
CA GLY A 120 -10.67 -7.70 -7.41
C GLY A 120 -11.12 -8.42 -6.13
N ALA A 121 -11.03 -9.75 -6.05
CA ALA A 121 -11.55 -10.53 -4.92
C ALA A 121 -10.94 -10.15 -3.57
N ASN A 122 -9.68 -9.74 -3.53
CA ASN A 122 -8.98 -9.29 -2.32
C ASN A 122 -9.08 -7.78 -2.07
N GLY A 123 -9.98 -7.11 -2.76
CA GLY A 123 -10.12 -5.65 -2.74
C GLY A 123 -9.35 -4.98 -3.87
N VAL A 124 -9.71 -3.73 -4.12
CA VAL A 124 -9.07 -2.90 -5.15
C VAL A 124 -8.68 -1.56 -4.56
N ILE A 125 -7.45 -1.13 -4.84
CA ILE A 125 -6.93 0.18 -4.48
C ILE A 125 -6.85 1.00 -5.76
N LEU A 126 -7.65 2.05 -5.85
CA LEU A 126 -7.66 3.00 -6.95
C LEU A 126 -6.87 4.23 -6.54
N VAL A 127 -5.81 4.52 -7.24
CA VAL A 127 -5.02 5.75 -7.07
C VAL A 127 -5.30 6.65 -8.25
N THR A 128 -5.75 7.87 -7.96
CA THR A 128 -5.94 8.91 -8.96
C THR A 128 -4.85 9.95 -8.79
N THR A 129 -4.16 10.26 -9.88
CA THR A 129 -3.15 11.32 -9.86
C THR A 129 -3.76 12.65 -10.27
N LYS A 130 -3.14 13.73 -9.81
CA LYS A 130 -3.54 15.10 -10.16
C LYS A 130 -3.38 15.31 -11.66
N ARG A 131 -4.39 15.89 -12.27
CA ARG A 131 -4.34 16.29 -13.67
C ARG A 131 -4.09 17.80 -13.78
N GLY A 132 -3.50 18.21 -14.88
CA GLY A 132 -3.34 19.63 -15.18
C GLY A 132 -4.72 20.28 -15.35
N GLU A 133 -4.88 21.47 -14.77
CA GLU A 133 -6.07 22.31 -14.93
C GLU A 133 -5.74 23.48 -15.83
N GLU A 134 -6.71 23.92 -16.63
CA GLU A 134 -6.58 25.13 -17.42
C GLU A 134 -6.58 26.36 -16.50
N GLY A 135 -5.57 27.21 -16.62
CA GLY A 135 -5.48 28.39 -15.76
C GLY A 135 -4.09 29.01 -15.77
N LYS A 136 -3.86 29.93 -14.81
CA LYS A 136 -2.55 30.53 -14.60
C LYS A 136 -1.58 29.46 -14.07
N ALA A 137 -0.36 29.42 -14.63
CA ALA A 137 0.68 28.53 -14.18
C ALA A 137 0.95 28.74 -12.67
N GLN A 138 0.84 27.66 -11.91
CA GLN A 138 1.21 27.63 -10.49
C GLN A 138 2.51 26.86 -10.37
N ILE A 139 3.53 27.53 -9.87
CA ILE A 139 4.83 26.92 -9.62
C ILE A 139 4.98 26.74 -8.12
N SER A 140 5.10 25.49 -7.66
CA SER A 140 5.41 25.16 -6.28
C SER A 140 6.73 24.39 -6.23
N VAL A 141 7.60 24.75 -5.30
CA VAL A 141 8.86 24.05 -5.06
C VAL A 141 8.84 23.58 -3.62
N SER A 142 8.96 22.27 -3.43
CA SER A 142 9.14 21.67 -2.10
C SER A 142 10.40 20.84 -2.09
N THR A 143 11.15 20.91 -0.99
CA THR A 143 12.31 20.06 -0.77
C THR A 143 12.17 19.38 0.58
N SER A 144 12.51 18.11 0.63
CA SER A 144 12.53 17.34 1.87
C SER A 144 13.83 16.53 1.94
N ALA A 145 14.40 16.46 3.13
CA ALA A 145 15.56 15.61 3.41
C ALA A 145 15.20 14.67 4.56
N SER A 146 15.45 13.38 4.38
CA SER A 146 15.21 12.39 5.43
C SER A 146 16.45 11.52 5.60
N LEU A 147 16.77 11.19 6.85
CA LEU A 147 17.83 10.26 7.20
C LEU A 147 17.19 9.00 7.77
N GLN A 148 17.36 7.89 7.05
CA GLN A 148 16.90 6.59 7.50
C GLN A 148 18.06 5.83 8.16
N LYS A 149 17.82 5.28 9.34
CA LYS A 149 18.77 4.43 10.05
C LYS A 149 18.07 3.15 10.47
N PRO A 150 18.63 1.97 10.18
CA PRO A 150 18.08 0.72 10.68
C PRO A 150 18.11 0.73 12.22
N ILE A 151 16.99 0.38 12.84
CA ILE A 151 16.86 0.32 14.30
C ILE A 151 17.68 -0.83 14.84
N ARG A 152 17.74 -1.94 14.11
CA ARG A 152 18.48 -3.14 14.46
C ARG A 152 18.98 -3.82 13.19
N LEU A 153 20.24 -4.17 13.18
CA LEU A 153 20.83 -5.07 12.20
C LEU A 153 20.85 -6.47 12.80
N TYR A 154 20.55 -7.46 11.98
CA TYR A 154 20.71 -8.86 12.40
C TYR A 154 22.21 -9.15 12.54
N GLU A 155 22.58 -9.69 13.69
CA GLU A 155 23.89 -10.28 13.87
C GLU A 155 23.84 -11.72 13.33
N TYR A 156 24.54 -11.96 12.26
CA TYR A 156 24.65 -13.30 11.70
C TYR A 156 25.69 -14.10 12.47
N ALA A 157 25.42 -15.40 12.65
CA ALA A 157 26.41 -16.31 13.19
C ALA A 157 27.69 -16.28 12.34
N ASN A 158 28.84 -16.39 12.97
CA ASN A 158 30.08 -16.58 12.24
C ASN A 158 30.11 -17.94 11.55
N SER A 159 31.06 -18.16 10.65
CA SER A 159 31.10 -19.40 9.85
C SER A 159 31.22 -20.66 10.70
N TYR A 160 31.91 -20.58 11.84
CA TYR A 160 32.07 -21.71 12.75
C TYR A 160 30.74 -22.05 13.44
N ASP A 161 30.09 -21.07 14.06
CA ASP A 161 28.81 -21.27 14.76
C ASP A 161 27.72 -21.74 13.79
N TYR A 162 27.73 -21.21 12.56
CA TYR A 162 26.83 -21.67 11.50
C TYR A 162 27.07 -23.14 11.16
N ALA A 163 28.33 -23.55 10.97
CA ALA A 163 28.67 -24.93 10.64
C ALA A 163 28.30 -25.91 11.76
N VAL A 164 28.54 -25.53 13.01
CA VAL A 164 28.15 -26.36 14.18
C VAL A 164 26.63 -26.51 14.21
N ALA A 165 25.86 -25.43 14.14
CA ALA A 165 24.40 -25.47 14.16
C ALA A 165 23.82 -26.25 12.97
N PHE A 166 24.44 -26.14 11.80
CA PHE A 166 24.04 -26.87 10.61
C PHE A 166 24.27 -28.37 10.75
N ASN A 167 25.42 -28.79 11.31
CA ASN A 167 25.70 -30.21 11.59
C ASN A 167 24.79 -30.79 12.64
N GLU A 168 24.47 -30.05 13.70
CA GLU A 168 23.48 -30.45 14.70
C GLU A 168 22.10 -30.65 14.05
N LYS A 169 21.68 -29.73 13.17
CA LYS A 169 20.45 -29.90 12.42
C LYS A 169 20.44 -31.17 11.59
N LEU A 170 21.50 -31.45 10.82
CA LEU A 170 21.62 -32.67 10.01
C LEU A 170 21.53 -33.91 10.85
N THR A 171 22.20 -33.94 12.01
CA THR A 171 22.16 -35.06 12.95
C THR A 171 20.75 -35.27 13.48
N ASN A 172 20.04 -34.20 13.85
CA ASN A 172 18.67 -34.27 14.35
C ASN A 172 17.67 -34.70 13.26
N ASP A 173 17.91 -34.35 12.02
CA ASP A 173 17.10 -34.76 10.87
C ASP A 173 17.42 -36.18 10.38
N GLY A 174 18.36 -36.90 11.06
CA GLY A 174 18.77 -38.26 10.73
C GLY A 174 19.69 -38.36 9.50
N ALA A 175 20.24 -37.25 9.02
CA ALA A 175 21.25 -37.22 7.98
C ALA A 175 22.65 -37.39 8.57
N SER A 176 23.53 -38.13 7.88
CA SER A 176 24.95 -38.13 8.25
C SER A 176 25.57 -36.76 7.98
N PRO A 177 26.36 -36.21 8.91
CA PRO A 177 27.07 -34.96 8.73
C PRO A 177 28.12 -35.06 7.60
#